data_5c7c682365691538f45687db01c510d6
#
_entry.id   5c7c682365691538f45687db01c510d6
#
_cell.length_a   1.000
_cell.length_b   1.000
_cell.length_c   1.000
_cell.angle_alpha   90.00
_cell.angle_beta   90.00
_cell.angle_gamma   90.00
#
_symmetry.space_group_name_H-M   'P 1'
#
loop_
_entity.id
_entity.type
_entity.pdbx_description
1 polymer ?
#
loop_
_entity_poly.entity_id
_entity_poly.type
_entity_poly.pdbx_seq_one_letter_code
_entity_poly.pdbx_strand_id
1 'polypeptide(L)'
;ADPIHTCFLHARGNQLQFSEQYAALPEISFHETPIGMLSVATRRWDDFLWIRASDVILPNAAQFGLSEIASEEKFALLPWLSRWIVPIDNTSAYAIGLRHFNLEIDPRETGNRAGIGLGMVDFPGQVAPPTKEDGQRNPGDYEALVAQGPVAIHDNETLGVTDMGVIMCRKQIRQGIRAVAKGEPLAWPTRGNNAPIPTYNLELVSRVPPLPGTDDAETVRRFGNRVAEVVIESGGLPPGKRHETARQMVAELIAREF
;
A
#
# COMPACT_ATOMS: atom_id res chain seq x y z
N ALA A 1 -3.94 -9.24 0.93
CA ALA A 1 -4.84 -8.90 -0.17
C ALA A 1 -6.06 -9.81 -0.12
N ASP A 2 -7.11 -9.29 0.48
CA ASP A 2 -8.39 -9.98 0.58
C ASP A 2 -9.30 -9.51 -0.58
N PRO A 3 -9.55 -10.36 -1.60
CA PRO A 3 -10.39 -9.97 -2.74
C PRO A 3 -11.85 -9.77 -2.32
N ILE A 4 -12.33 -10.46 -1.29
CA ILE A 4 -13.70 -10.28 -0.77
C ILE A 4 -13.84 -8.87 -0.21
N HIS A 5 -12.92 -8.45 0.68
CA HIS A 5 -12.90 -7.10 1.21
C HIS A 5 -12.82 -6.08 0.08
N THR A 6 -11.84 -6.21 -0.82
CA THR A 6 -11.58 -5.21 -1.85
C THR A 6 -12.70 -5.13 -2.87
N CYS A 7 -13.21 -6.26 -3.36
CA CYS A 7 -14.21 -6.27 -4.44
C CYS A 7 -15.64 -6.08 -3.95
N PHE A 8 -15.99 -6.61 -2.78
CA PHE A 8 -17.38 -6.54 -2.30
C PHE A 8 -17.62 -5.41 -1.32
N LEU A 9 -16.73 -5.16 -0.36
CA LEU A 9 -16.95 -4.09 0.60
C LEU A 9 -16.70 -2.71 -0.01
N HIS A 10 -15.80 -2.61 -0.99
CA HIS A 10 -15.54 -1.36 -1.71
C HIS A 10 -16.32 -1.20 -3.01
N ALA A 11 -17.07 -2.19 -3.47
CA ALA A 11 -17.87 -2.12 -4.70
C ALA A 11 -19.05 -1.12 -4.64
N ARG A 12 -19.27 -0.50 -3.48
CA ARG A 12 -20.33 0.47 -3.27
C ARG A 12 -20.01 1.81 -3.91
N GLY A 13 -20.99 2.39 -4.57
CA GLY A 13 -20.92 3.75 -5.07
C GLY A 13 -20.12 3.92 -6.36
N ASN A 14 -20.03 2.90 -7.21
CA ASN A 14 -19.33 2.96 -8.52
C ASN A 14 -17.85 3.42 -8.38
N GLN A 15 -17.14 2.88 -7.41
CA GLN A 15 -15.73 3.22 -7.22
C GLN A 15 -14.86 2.53 -8.26
N LEU A 16 -14.52 3.24 -9.32
CA LEU A 16 -13.72 2.75 -10.43
C LEU A 16 -12.32 2.27 -10.02
N GLN A 17 -11.80 2.76 -8.90
CA GLN A 17 -10.51 2.33 -8.35
C GLN A 17 -10.50 0.89 -7.83
N PHE A 18 -11.67 0.30 -7.59
CA PHE A 18 -11.79 -1.09 -7.14
C PHE A 18 -12.41 -1.93 -8.26
N SER A 19 -11.65 -2.14 -9.32
CA SER A 19 -12.04 -2.91 -10.48
C SER A 19 -12.08 -4.41 -10.20
N GLU A 20 -12.66 -5.18 -11.12
CA GLU A 20 -12.66 -6.65 -11.12
C GLU A 20 -11.26 -7.25 -11.04
N GLN A 21 -10.25 -6.51 -11.49
CA GLN A 21 -8.83 -6.92 -11.41
C GLN A 21 -8.33 -7.14 -9.98
N TYR A 22 -8.98 -6.51 -8.99
CA TYR A 22 -8.71 -6.80 -7.58
C TYR A 22 -9.19 -8.18 -7.14
N ALA A 23 -10.08 -8.83 -7.90
CA ALA A 23 -10.48 -10.20 -7.64
C ALA A 23 -9.36 -11.21 -7.91
N ALA A 24 -8.39 -10.87 -8.76
CA ALA A 24 -7.19 -11.67 -8.95
C ALA A 24 -6.34 -11.65 -7.67
N LEU A 25 -6.02 -12.85 -7.15
CA LEU A 25 -5.14 -12.97 -5.99
C LEU A 25 -3.73 -12.52 -6.37
N PRO A 26 -3.12 -11.61 -5.59
CA PRO A 26 -1.74 -11.21 -5.83
C PRO A 26 -0.74 -12.21 -5.28
N GLU A 27 0.42 -12.29 -5.90
CA GLU A 27 1.64 -12.69 -5.22
C GLU A 27 2.08 -11.53 -4.31
N ILE A 28 2.34 -11.82 -3.03
CA ILE A 28 2.66 -10.80 -2.02
C ILE A 28 4.07 -10.99 -1.52
N SER A 29 4.81 -9.90 -1.43
CA SER A 29 6.10 -9.87 -0.75
C SER A 29 6.26 -8.64 0.13
N PHE A 30 7.22 -8.71 1.06
CA PHE A 30 7.51 -7.65 2.01
C PHE A 30 9.02 -7.42 2.07
N HIS A 31 9.43 -6.18 1.97
CA HIS A 31 10.83 -5.79 1.94
C HIS A 31 11.11 -4.78 3.05
N GLU A 32 12.16 -5.01 3.84
CA GLU A 32 12.60 -4.00 4.81
C GLU A 32 13.14 -2.76 4.08
N THR A 33 12.81 -1.59 4.60
CA THR A 33 13.29 -0.29 4.09
C THR A 33 13.86 0.53 5.24
N PRO A 34 14.67 1.57 4.95
CA PRO A 34 15.17 2.47 6.00
C PRO A 34 14.08 3.18 6.81
N ILE A 35 12.85 3.22 6.32
CA ILE A 35 11.71 3.90 6.97
C ILE A 35 10.67 2.93 7.55
N GLY A 36 10.88 1.62 7.39
CA GLY A 36 9.95 0.58 7.83
C GLY A 36 9.91 -0.59 6.86
N MET A 37 8.86 -0.73 6.07
CA MET A 37 8.78 -1.80 5.07
C MET A 37 7.95 -1.38 3.84
N LEU A 38 8.23 -2.02 2.72
CA LEU A 38 7.44 -1.97 1.50
C LEU A 38 6.63 -3.26 1.38
N SER A 39 5.31 -3.12 1.28
CA SER A 39 4.38 -4.22 0.98
C SER A 39 4.11 -4.22 -0.52
N VAL A 40 4.38 -5.30 -1.19
CA VAL A 40 4.27 -5.43 -2.65
C VAL A 40 3.21 -6.47 -2.98
N ALA A 41 2.24 -6.09 -3.79
CA ALA A 41 1.20 -6.95 -4.31
C ALA A 41 1.27 -6.95 -5.84
N THR A 42 1.66 -8.07 -6.42
CA THR A 42 1.81 -8.23 -7.87
C THR A 42 0.69 -9.12 -8.39
N ARG A 43 0.00 -8.68 -9.43
CA ARG A 43 -1.09 -9.41 -10.07
C ARG A 43 -0.83 -9.60 -11.55
N ARG A 44 -1.29 -10.74 -12.06
CA ARG A 44 -1.46 -10.97 -13.49
C ARG A 44 -2.83 -10.49 -13.92
N TRP A 45 -2.89 -9.71 -15.00
CA TRP A 45 -4.14 -9.38 -15.70
C TRP A 45 -3.87 -9.44 -17.20
N ASP A 46 -4.35 -10.49 -17.84
CA ASP A 46 -4.07 -10.80 -19.24
C ASP A 46 -2.55 -10.77 -19.51
N ASP A 47 -2.10 -9.95 -20.46
CA ASP A 47 -0.68 -9.76 -20.81
C ASP A 47 0.07 -8.81 -19.87
N PHE A 48 -0.59 -8.26 -18.86
CA PHE A 48 0.02 -7.27 -17.98
C PHE A 48 0.38 -7.84 -16.61
N LEU A 49 1.47 -7.34 -16.05
CA LEU A 49 1.77 -7.42 -14.63
C LEU A 49 1.51 -6.08 -13.96
N TRP A 50 0.73 -6.13 -12.91
CA TRP A 50 0.36 -4.98 -12.12
C TRP A 50 0.94 -5.10 -10.73
N ILE A 51 1.83 -4.17 -10.38
CA ILE A 51 2.38 -4.02 -9.03
C ILE A 51 1.70 -2.84 -8.35
N ARG A 52 1.22 -3.10 -7.14
CA ARG A 52 0.89 -2.08 -6.17
C ARG A 52 1.78 -2.27 -4.95
N ALA A 53 2.71 -1.35 -4.78
CA ALA A 53 3.60 -1.34 -3.62
C ALA A 53 3.24 -0.17 -2.70
N SER A 54 3.08 -0.47 -1.41
CA SER A 54 2.66 0.48 -0.39
C SER A 54 3.69 0.55 0.72
N ASP A 55 4.10 1.77 1.08
CA ASP A 55 4.97 1.99 2.21
C ASP A 55 4.23 1.84 3.53
N VAL A 56 4.83 1.13 4.46
CA VAL A 56 4.54 1.20 5.88
C VAL A 56 5.69 1.95 6.55
N ILE A 57 5.41 3.18 6.94
CA ILE A 57 6.40 4.14 7.46
C ILE A 57 6.27 4.18 8.97
N LEU A 58 7.32 3.73 9.65
CA LEU A 58 7.31 3.67 11.10
C LEU A 58 7.36 5.07 11.75
N PRO A 59 6.67 5.25 12.88
CA PRO A 59 5.96 4.22 13.62
C PRO A 59 4.50 4.00 13.20
N ASN A 60 3.87 4.89 12.45
CA ASN A 60 2.41 4.93 12.35
C ASN A 60 1.87 5.54 11.05
N ALA A 61 2.67 5.58 9.99
CA ALA A 61 2.22 6.11 8.70
C ALA A 61 2.23 5.03 7.62
N ALA A 62 1.45 5.25 6.56
CA ALA A 62 1.46 4.45 5.36
C ALA A 62 1.19 5.31 4.13
N GLN A 63 1.71 4.88 2.98
CA GLN A 63 1.42 5.49 1.70
C GLN A 63 0.86 4.45 0.72
N PHE A 64 -0.08 4.90 -0.11
CA PHE A 64 -0.78 4.04 -1.05
C PHE A 64 -0.78 4.67 -2.43
N GLY A 65 -0.52 3.84 -3.46
CA GLY A 65 -0.70 4.22 -4.86
C GLY A 65 -2.16 4.28 -5.26
N LEU A 66 -2.44 4.95 -6.36
CA LEU A 66 -3.77 4.96 -6.97
C LEU A 66 -4.08 3.57 -7.54
N SER A 67 -5.28 3.08 -7.24
CA SER A 67 -5.77 1.82 -7.77
C SER A 67 -6.49 2.08 -9.09
N GLU A 68 -5.81 1.93 -10.20
CA GLU A 68 -6.40 2.05 -11.53
C GLU A 68 -6.45 0.70 -12.26
N ILE A 69 -7.22 0.69 -13.35
CA ILE A 69 -7.35 -0.47 -14.22
C ILE A 69 -5.99 -0.80 -14.85
N ALA A 70 -5.55 -2.05 -14.74
CA ALA A 70 -4.29 -2.55 -15.27
C ALA A 70 -4.36 -2.83 -16.79
N SER A 71 -4.86 -1.88 -17.58
CA SER A 71 -5.03 -2.00 -19.03
C SER A 71 -4.08 -1.12 -19.83
N GLU A 72 -3.35 -0.24 -19.17
CA GLU A 72 -2.41 0.68 -19.79
C GLU A 72 -1.10 0.68 -18.99
N GLU A 73 0.03 0.80 -19.70
CA GLU A 73 1.33 0.89 -19.04
C GLU A 73 1.42 2.14 -18.16
N LYS A 74 1.93 1.96 -16.96
CA LYS A 74 2.01 3.02 -15.95
C LYS A 74 3.23 2.84 -15.06
N PHE A 75 3.83 3.94 -14.69
CA PHE A 75 4.86 4.00 -13.65
C PHE A 75 4.65 5.27 -12.81
N ALA A 76 4.37 5.10 -11.53
CA ALA A 76 4.21 6.22 -10.59
C ALA A 76 4.85 5.89 -9.25
N LEU A 77 5.75 6.74 -8.77
CA LEU A 77 6.35 6.64 -7.44
C LEU A 77 5.62 7.49 -6.40
N LEU A 78 4.82 8.45 -6.84
CA LEU A 78 4.10 9.33 -5.92
C LEU A 78 2.88 8.61 -5.33
N PRO A 79 2.62 8.75 -4.03
CA PRO A 79 1.43 8.19 -3.43
C PRO A 79 0.18 8.99 -3.80
N TRP A 80 -0.95 8.30 -3.92
CA TRP A 80 -2.27 8.91 -4.02
C TRP A 80 -2.79 9.35 -2.65
N LEU A 81 -2.44 8.59 -1.60
CA LEU A 81 -2.83 8.84 -0.22
C LEU A 81 -1.63 8.62 0.70
N SER A 82 -1.35 9.59 1.56
CA SER A 82 -0.54 9.39 2.76
C SER A 82 -1.45 9.39 3.98
N ARG A 83 -1.34 8.39 4.86
CA ARG A 83 -2.20 8.25 6.03
C ARG A 83 -1.35 8.07 7.28
N TRP A 84 -1.75 8.71 8.36
CA TRP A 84 -1.22 8.53 9.71
C TRP A 84 -2.31 7.99 10.61
N ILE A 85 -1.97 6.99 11.42
CA ILE A 85 -2.81 6.51 12.53
C ILE A 85 -2.20 7.03 13.81
N VAL A 86 -2.83 8.02 14.41
CA VAL A 86 -2.31 8.73 15.59
C VAL A 86 -3.08 8.27 16.82
N PRO A 87 -2.49 7.45 17.71
CA PRO A 87 -3.15 6.99 18.93
C PRO A 87 -3.54 8.17 19.83
N ILE A 88 -4.75 8.14 20.37
CA ILE A 88 -5.24 9.06 21.41
C ILE A 88 -5.12 8.37 22.76
N ASP A 89 -5.59 7.13 22.83
CA ASP A 89 -5.56 6.27 24.02
C ASP A 89 -5.46 4.79 23.58
N ASN A 90 -5.72 3.86 24.51
CA ASN A 90 -5.61 2.43 24.24
C ASN A 90 -6.70 1.88 23.29
N THR A 91 -7.75 2.62 23.02
CA THR A 91 -8.91 2.16 22.24
C THR A 91 -9.29 3.09 21.10
N SER A 92 -8.67 4.27 21.02
CA SER A 92 -9.02 5.32 20.08
C SER A 92 -7.81 5.87 19.35
N ALA A 93 -7.95 6.17 18.08
CA ALA A 93 -6.94 6.81 17.24
C ALA A 93 -7.57 7.77 16.23
N TYR A 94 -6.84 8.82 15.86
CA TYR A 94 -7.15 9.61 14.67
C TYR A 94 -6.54 8.95 13.43
N ALA A 95 -7.33 8.84 12.38
CA ALA A 95 -6.85 8.55 11.03
C ALA A 95 -6.76 9.88 10.26
N ILE A 96 -5.54 10.33 10.00
CA ILE A 96 -5.30 11.59 9.27
C ILE A 96 -4.82 11.22 7.87
N GLY A 97 -5.57 11.61 6.85
CA GLY A 97 -5.25 11.37 5.44
C GLY A 97 -4.85 12.65 4.71
N LEU A 98 -3.83 12.57 3.87
CA LEU A 98 -3.45 13.58 2.91
C LEU A 98 -3.59 13.00 1.51
N ARG A 99 -4.54 13.54 0.74
CA ARG A 99 -4.76 13.16 -0.67
C ARG A 99 -3.88 13.98 -1.57
N HIS A 100 -3.28 13.32 -2.55
CA HIS A 100 -2.43 13.95 -3.54
C HIS A 100 -3.17 14.02 -4.88
N PHE A 101 -3.12 15.18 -5.52
CA PHE A 101 -3.75 15.44 -6.83
C PHE A 101 -2.71 16.07 -7.76
N ASN A 102 -2.29 15.32 -8.76
CA ASN A 102 -1.45 15.81 -9.85
C ASN A 102 -1.63 14.92 -11.09
N LEU A 103 -1.09 15.33 -12.22
CA LEU A 103 -1.25 14.61 -13.50
C LEU A 103 -0.61 13.22 -13.53
N GLU A 104 0.36 12.92 -12.66
CA GLU A 104 0.95 11.59 -12.55
C GLU A 104 0.01 10.63 -11.81
N ILE A 105 -0.63 11.11 -10.74
CA ILE A 105 -1.48 10.31 -9.86
C ILE A 105 -2.92 10.28 -10.36
N ASP A 106 -3.39 11.38 -10.92
CA ASP A 106 -4.76 11.58 -11.41
C ASP A 106 -4.71 12.19 -12.84
N PRO A 107 -4.23 11.43 -13.83
CA PRO A 107 -4.02 11.94 -15.20
C PRO A 107 -5.31 12.34 -15.90
N ARG A 108 -6.46 11.82 -15.43
CA ARG A 108 -7.79 12.16 -15.98
C ARG A 108 -8.48 13.27 -15.22
N GLU A 109 -7.84 13.82 -14.17
CA GLU A 109 -8.40 14.85 -13.28
C GLU A 109 -9.79 14.49 -12.73
N THR A 110 -10.02 13.21 -12.46
CA THR A 110 -11.28 12.67 -11.94
C THR A 110 -11.39 12.74 -10.42
N GLY A 111 -10.32 13.09 -9.75
CA GLY A 111 -10.28 13.20 -8.29
C GLY A 111 -11.22 14.28 -7.77
N ASN A 112 -12.13 13.92 -6.87
CA ASN A 112 -13.07 14.86 -6.26
C ASN A 112 -12.39 15.67 -5.15
N ARG A 113 -11.76 16.78 -5.50
CA ARG A 113 -11.13 17.70 -4.51
C ARG A 113 -12.13 18.31 -3.54
N ALA A 114 -13.36 18.54 -3.98
CA ALA A 114 -14.41 19.10 -3.13
C ALA A 114 -14.92 18.11 -2.07
N GLY A 115 -14.73 16.81 -2.31
CA GLY A 115 -15.06 15.74 -1.37
C GLY A 115 -13.99 15.46 -0.32
N ILE A 116 -12.87 16.21 -0.30
CA ILE A 116 -11.77 16.01 0.63
C ILE A 116 -11.73 17.15 1.64
N GLY A 117 -11.72 16.80 2.92
CA GLY A 117 -11.67 17.80 3.98
C GLY A 117 -11.70 17.17 5.36
N LEU A 118 -11.60 18.02 6.38
CA LEU A 118 -11.65 17.58 7.77
C LEU A 118 -13.03 16.97 8.09
N GLY A 119 -13.01 15.75 8.65
CA GLY A 119 -14.23 15.00 8.98
C GLY A 119 -14.89 14.32 7.77
N MET A 120 -14.31 14.42 6.58
CA MET A 120 -14.79 13.71 5.39
C MET A 120 -14.10 12.35 5.27
N VAL A 121 -14.77 11.42 4.61
CA VAL A 121 -14.24 10.07 4.35
C VAL A 121 -14.02 9.88 2.85
N ASP A 122 -13.06 9.06 2.49
CA ASP A 122 -12.69 8.84 1.09
C ASP A 122 -13.80 8.15 0.28
N PHE A 123 -14.54 7.24 0.93
CA PHE A 123 -15.61 6.47 0.25
C PHE A 123 -16.64 5.90 1.25
N PRO A 124 -17.82 5.52 0.78
CA PRO A 124 -18.86 4.92 1.61
C PRO A 124 -18.38 3.68 2.37
N GLY A 125 -18.92 3.48 3.57
CA GLY A 125 -18.59 2.33 4.41
C GLY A 125 -17.42 2.55 5.38
N GLN A 126 -16.80 3.74 5.39
CA GLN A 126 -15.73 4.09 6.35
C GLN A 126 -16.23 4.69 7.67
N VAL A 127 -17.53 4.95 7.79
CA VAL A 127 -18.16 5.47 9.01
C VAL A 127 -19.23 4.52 9.51
N ALA A 128 -19.56 4.65 10.80
CA ALA A 128 -20.65 3.88 11.40
C ALA A 128 -21.94 4.04 10.59
N PRO A 129 -22.63 2.94 10.25
CA PRO A 129 -23.91 3.01 9.58
C PRO A 129 -24.98 3.60 10.52
N PRO A 130 -26.07 4.15 9.97
CA PRO A 130 -27.16 4.71 10.77
C PRO A 130 -27.79 3.71 11.74
N THR A 131 -27.89 2.44 11.31
CA THR A 131 -28.41 1.34 12.15
C THR A 131 -27.52 0.09 12.00
N LYS A 132 -27.62 -0.82 12.98
CA LYS A 132 -26.94 -2.11 12.92
C LYS A 132 -27.39 -2.95 11.72
N GLU A 133 -28.67 -2.91 11.39
CA GLU A 133 -29.26 -3.60 10.25
C GLU A 133 -28.69 -3.09 8.93
N ASP A 134 -28.46 -1.79 8.81
CA ASP A 134 -27.82 -1.20 7.62
C ASP A 134 -26.39 -1.70 7.47
N GLY A 135 -25.62 -1.76 8.55
CA GLY A 135 -24.26 -2.31 8.56
C GLY A 135 -24.23 -3.80 8.21
N GLN A 136 -25.19 -4.58 8.68
CA GLN A 136 -25.28 -6.00 8.35
C GLN A 136 -25.68 -6.25 6.89
N ARG A 137 -26.59 -5.43 6.34
CA ARG A 137 -27.01 -5.54 4.93
C ARG A 137 -25.97 -5.05 3.95
N ASN A 138 -25.22 -4.09 4.40
CA ASN A 138 -24.27 -3.38 3.56
C ASN A 138 -22.94 -3.13 4.33
N PRO A 139 -22.17 -4.16 4.69
CA PRO A 139 -20.93 -4.01 5.43
C PRO A 139 -19.90 -3.22 4.62
N GLY A 140 -19.02 -2.51 5.32
CA GLY A 140 -17.93 -1.73 4.76
C GLY A 140 -16.66 -1.85 5.61
N ASP A 141 -15.71 -0.95 5.41
CA ASP A 141 -14.48 -0.89 6.20
C ASP A 141 -14.76 -0.75 7.70
N TYR A 142 -15.81 0.00 8.05
CA TYR A 142 -16.18 0.22 9.43
C TYR A 142 -16.48 -1.10 10.15
N GLU A 143 -17.35 -1.95 9.59
CA GLU A 143 -17.69 -3.24 10.18
C GLU A 143 -16.49 -4.17 10.24
N ALA A 144 -15.66 -4.19 9.20
CA ALA A 144 -14.45 -5.00 9.15
C ALA A 144 -13.45 -4.62 10.26
N LEU A 145 -13.28 -3.32 10.52
CA LEU A 145 -12.38 -2.82 11.56
C LEU A 145 -12.94 -3.01 12.97
N VAL A 146 -14.21 -2.67 13.18
CA VAL A 146 -14.87 -2.78 14.50
C VAL A 146 -15.02 -4.21 14.96
N ALA A 147 -15.22 -5.15 14.02
CA ALA A 147 -15.31 -6.59 14.34
C ALA A 147 -14.02 -7.16 14.94
N GLN A 148 -12.87 -6.52 14.75
CA GLN A 148 -11.62 -6.93 15.38
C GLN A 148 -11.53 -6.59 16.87
N GLY A 149 -12.48 -5.79 17.38
CA GLY A 149 -12.49 -5.30 18.77
C GLY A 149 -11.56 -4.11 19.00
N PRO A 150 -11.65 -3.47 20.17
CA PRO A 150 -10.90 -2.25 20.48
C PRO A 150 -9.40 -2.49 20.65
N VAL A 151 -9.00 -3.72 21.01
CA VAL A 151 -7.60 -4.13 21.20
C VAL A 151 -7.42 -5.52 20.62
N ALA A 152 -6.44 -5.69 19.74
CA ALA A 152 -6.11 -7.01 19.20
C ALA A 152 -5.58 -7.94 20.29
N ILE A 153 -6.20 -9.11 20.44
CA ILE A 153 -5.77 -10.16 21.37
C ILE A 153 -4.86 -11.11 20.60
N HIS A 154 -3.55 -10.93 20.76
CA HIS A 154 -2.54 -11.66 19.99
C HIS A 154 -2.62 -13.19 20.18
N ASP A 155 -3.06 -13.65 21.33
CA ASP A 155 -3.21 -15.10 21.62
C ASP A 155 -4.31 -15.76 20.78
N ASN A 156 -5.23 -14.97 20.23
CA ASN A 156 -6.30 -15.44 19.35
C ASN A 156 -5.96 -15.33 17.86
N GLU A 157 -4.78 -14.79 17.52
CA GLU A 157 -4.38 -14.61 16.12
C GLU A 157 -3.74 -15.88 15.54
N THR A 158 -4.14 -16.24 14.34
CA THR A 158 -3.47 -17.24 13.51
C THR A 158 -2.85 -16.56 12.32
N LEU A 159 -1.55 -16.28 12.41
CA LEU A 159 -0.82 -15.58 11.34
C LEU A 159 -0.32 -16.57 10.30
N GLY A 160 -0.66 -16.33 9.04
CA GLY A 160 -0.23 -17.10 7.89
C GLY A 160 0.93 -16.44 7.12
N VAL A 161 1.28 -17.03 5.98
CA VAL A 161 2.36 -16.52 5.12
C VAL A 161 2.07 -15.10 4.60
N THR A 162 0.81 -14.80 4.34
CA THR A 162 0.37 -13.47 3.88
C THR A 162 0.44 -12.40 4.98
N ASP A 163 0.64 -12.79 6.25
CA ASP A 163 0.75 -11.89 7.40
C ASP A 163 2.20 -11.59 7.78
N MET A 164 3.17 -12.03 6.98
CA MET A 164 4.59 -11.76 7.24
C MET A 164 4.90 -10.28 7.39
N GLY A 165 4.18 -9.41 6.66
CA GLY A 165 4.29 -7.96 6.82
C GLY A 165 3.85 -7.46 8.20
N VAL A 166 2.78 -8.05 8.77
CA VAL A 166 2.32 -7.73 10.13
C VAL A 166 3.39 -8.13 11.15
N ILE A 167 3.97 -9.33 10.99
CA ILE A 167 5.06 -9.83 11.84
C ILE A 167 6.27 -8.90 11.76
N MET A 168 6.68 -8.51 10.55
CA MET A 168 7.81 -7.61 10.30
C MET A 168 7.57 -6.25 10.95
N CYS A 169 6.43 -5.62 10.71
CA CYS A 169 6.06 -4.33 11.27
C CYS A 169 6.08 -4.37 12.81
N ARG A 170 5.44 -5.36 13.42
CA ARG A 170 5.43 -5.55 14.87
C ARG A 170 6.82 -5.76 15.47
N LYS A 171 7.68 -6.52 14.78
CA LYS A 171 9.08 -6.71 15.18
C LYS A 171 9.82 -5.39 15.22
N GLN A 172 9.72 -4.59 14.16
CA GLN A 172 10.39 -3.29 14.06
C GLN A 172 9.87 -2.32 15.12
N ILE A 173 8.56 -2.22 15.34
CA ILE A 173 7.98 -1.38 16.41
C ILE A 173 8.51 -1.80 17.79
N ARG A 174 8.54 -3.10 18.11
CA ARG A 174 9.07 -3.60 19.38
C ARG A 174 10.57 -3.29 19.55
N GLN A 175 11.34 -3.34 18.48
CA GLN A 175 12.75 -2.93 18.49
C GLN A 175 12.88 -1.43 18.81
N GLY A 176 12.06 -0.58 18.17
CA GLY A 176 12.02 0.85 18.47
C GLY A 176 11.64 1.17 19.91
N ILE A 177 10.63 0.49 20.45
CA ILE A 177 10.23 0.64 21.87
C ILE A 177 11.41 0.32 22.81
N ARG A 178 12.15 -0.76 22.53
CA ARG A 178 13.32 -1.16 23.33
C ARG A 178 14.47 -0.16 23.19
N ALA A 179 14.71 0.37 22.00
CA ALA A 179 15.71 1.40 21.77
C ALA A 179 15.40 2.67 22.58
N VAL A 180 14.16 3.16 22.50
CA VAL A 180 13.71 4.34 23.28
C VAL A 180 13.86 4.10 24.79
N ALA A 181 13.47 2.92 25.28
CA ALA A 181 13.59 2.58 26.70
C ALA A 181 15.04 2.56 27.19
N LYS A 182 16.00 2.34 26.30
CA LYS A 182 17.46 2.36 26.61
C LYS A 182 18.14 3.71 26.30
N GLY A 183 17.41 4.68 25.75
CA GLY A 183 17.96 5.94 25.25
C GLY A 183 18.79 5.79 23.98
N GLU A 184 18.63 4.70 23.24
CA GLU A 184 19.30 4.42 21.98
C GLU A 184 18.55 5.11 20.80
N PRO A 185 19.23 5.46 19.69
CA PRO A 185 18.59 6.01 18.51
C PRO A 185 17.65 4.99 17.86
N LEU A 186 16.59 5.48 17.22
CA LEU A 186 15.70 4.66 16.41
C LEU A 186 16.38 4.24 15.10
N ALA A 187 16.06 3.06 14.60
CA ALA A 187 16.57 2.54 13.32
C ALA A 187 16.02 3.27 12.10
N TRP A 188 14.91 4.00 12.24
CA TRP A 188 14.31 4.80 11.17
C TRP A 188 14.49 6.31 11.41
N PRO A 189 14.40 7.14 10.35
CA PRO A 189 14.59 8.58 10.46
C PRO A 189 13.62 9.22 11.45
N THR A 190 14.16 10.07 12.30
CA THR A 190 13.41 10.91 13.24
C THR A 190 13.62 12.37 12.89
N ARG A 191 12.84 13.28 13.50
CA ARG A 191 12.98 14.72 13.30
C ARG A 191 14.42 15.17 13.60
N GLY A 192 14.98 16.03 12.76
CA GLY A 192 16.21 16.73 13.14
C GLY A 192 17.10 17.23 12.00
N ASN A 193 17.05 16.67 10.80
CA ASN A 193 17.98 17.07 9.75
C ASN A 193 17.35 17.80 8.55
N ASN A 194 16.02 18.01 8.56
CA ASN A 194 15.25 18.66 7.47
C ASN A 194 15.49 18.06 6.06
N ALA A 195 16.17 16.93 5.96
CA ALA A 195 16.38 16.26 4.68
C ALA A 195 15.08 15.54 4.26
N PRO A 196 14.76 15.50 2.97
CA PRO A 196 13.67 14.69 2.47
C PRO A 196 13.89 13.21 2.81
N ILE A 197 12.88 12.56 3.33
CA ILE A 197 12.89 11.12 3.61
C ILE A 197 12.39 10.41 2.35
N PRO A 198 13.18 9.54 1.71
CA PRO A 198 12.73 8.79 0.55
C PRO A 198 11.62 7.82 0.94
N THR A 199 10.57 7.76 0.14
CA THR A 199 9.49 6.78 0.23
C THR A 199 9.55 5.85 -0.99
N TYR A 200 8.98 4.65 -0.88
CA TYR A 200 9.18 3.58 -1.87
C TYR A 200 7.88 3.11 -2.49
N ASN A 201 6.80 3.86 -2.28
CA ASN A 201 5.52 3.60 -2.91
C ASN A 201 5.67 3.49 -4.43
N LEU A 202 4.99 2.52 -5.04
CA LEU A 202 5.01 2.30 -6.48
C LEU A 202 3.65 1.81 -6.97
N GLU A 203 3.20 2.38 -8.07
CA GLU A 203 2.18 1.83 -8.94
C GLU A 203 2.83 1.55 -10.30
N LEU A 204 2.89 0.28 -10.71
CA LEU A 204 3.47 -0.15 -11.98
C LEU A 204 2.48 -1.05 -12.71
N VAL A 205 2.19 -0.72 -13.95
CA VAL A 205 1.55 -1.62 -14.91
C VAL A 205 2.49 -1.76 -16.10
N SER A 206 2.90 -2.98 -16.40
CA SER A 206 3.78 -3.25 -17.54
C SER A 206 3.32 -4.48 -18.30
N ARG A 207 3.46 -4.41 -19.62
CA ARG A 207 3.13 -5.53 -20.49
C ARG A 207 4.24 -6.58 -20.42
N VAL A 208 3.94 -7.69 -19.75
CA VAL A 208 4.80 -8.86 -19.60
C VAL A 208 3.92 -10.09 -19.81
N PRO A 209 3.75 -10.55 -21.07
CA PRO A 209 2.88 -11.69 -21.37
C PRO A 209 3.35 -12.96 -20.66
N PRO A 210 2.42 -13.88 -20.29
CA PRO A 210 2.80 -15.19 -19.77
C PRO A 210 3.66 -15.95 -20.77
N LEU A 211 4.73 -16.58 -20.30
CA LEU A 211 5.61 -17.40 -21.13
C LEU A 211 5.08 -18.82 -21.19
N PRO A 212 4.86 -19.38 -22.40
CA PRO A 212 4.39 -20.76 -22.54
C PRO A 212 5.32 -21.76 -21.85
N GLY A 213 4.75 -22.67 -21.08
CA GLY A 213 5.50 -23.73 -20.39
C GLY A 213 6.23 -23.32 -19.12
N THR A 214 6.04 -22.08 -18.64
CA THR A 214 6.58 -21.61 -17.36
C THR A 214 5.49 -21.56 -16.29
N ASP A 215 5.91 -21.60 -15.00
CA ASP A 215 5.03 -21.30 -13.88
C ASP A 215 4.83 -19.78 -13.79
N ASP A 216 3.64 -19.31 -14.20
CA ASP A 216 3.34 -17.89 -14.20
C ASP A 216 3.32 -17.28 -12.78
N ALA A 217 2.92 -18.03 -11.75
CA ALA A 217 2.96 -17.56 -10.37
C ALA A 217 4.40 -17.24 -9.92
N GLU A 218 5.37 -18.09 -10.33
CA GLU A 218 6.79 -17.82 -10.08
C GLU A 218 7.26 -16.55 -10.80
N THR A 219 6.83 -16.37 -12.07
CA THR A 219 7.15 -15.18 -12.85
C THR A 219 6.59 -13.91 -12.19
N VAL A 220 5.33 -13.93 -11.78
CA VAL A 220 4.65 -12.83 -11.08
C VAL A 220 5.37 -12.47 -9.79
N ARG A 221 5.71 -13.47 -8.97
CA ARG A 221 6.43 -13.28 -7.70
C ARG A 221 7.82 -12.71 -7.93
N ARG A 222 8.59 -13.27 -8.87
CA ARG A 222 9.93 -12.80 -9.20
C ARG A 222 9.90 -11.37 -9.71
N PHE A 223 8.96 -11.03 -10.58
CA PHE A 223 8.77 -9.68 -11.10
C PHE A 223 8.56 -8.67 -9.97
N GLY A 224 7.62 -8.93 -9.07
CA GLY A 224 7.36 -8.05 -7.93
C GLY A 224 8.58 -7.82 -7.05
N ASN A 225 9.32 -8.88 -6.72
CA ASN A 225 10.52 -8.80 -5.90
C ASN A 225 11.63 -7.98 -6.58
N ARG A 226 11.91 -8.26 -7.85
CA ARG A 226 12.97 -7.57 -8.59
C ARG A 226 12.69 -6.08 -8.77
N VAL A 227 11.45 -5.74 -9.09
CA VAL A 227 11.03 -4.32 -9.18
C VAL A 227 11.12 -3.62 -7.83
N ALA A 228 10.70 -4.27 -6.74
CA ALA A 228 10.82 -3.71 -5.39
C ALA A 228 12.28 -3.40 -5.02
N GLU A 229 13.21 -4.31 -5.31
CA GLU A 229 14.66 -4.10 -5.10
C GLU A 229 15.16 -2.84 -5.83
N VAL A 230 14.82 -2.69 -7.11
CA VAL A 230 15.19 -1.50 -7.91
C VAL A 230 14.63 -0.22 -7.31
N VAL A 231 13.36 -0.23 -6.90
CA VAL A 231 12.72 0.94 -6.31
C VAL A 231 13.36 1.32 -4.97
N ILE A 232 13.69 0.33 -4.14
CA ILE A 232 14.39 0.57 -2.85
C ILE A 232 15.79 1.14 -3.11
N GLU A 233 16.54 0.55 -4.03
CA GLU A 233 17.86 1.03 -4.41
C GLU A 233 17.82 2.49 -4.91
N SER A 234 16.79 2.85 -5.68
CA SER A 234 16.60 4.21 -6.16
C SER A 234 16.40 5.26 -5.05
N GLY A 235 16.13 4.84 -3.82
CA GLY A 235 15.97 5.73 -2.67
C GLY A 235 17.18 6.59 -2.35
N GLY A 236 18.39 6.14 -2.74
CA GLY A 236 19.62 6.90 -2.61
C GLY A 236 19.83 8.00 -3.66
N LEU A 237 18.98 8.09 -4.67
CA LEU A 237 19.08 9.08 -5.74
C LEU A 237 18.55 10.44 -5.32
N PRO A 238 19.08 11.54 -5.91
CA PRO A 238 18.54 12.88 -5.68
C PRO A 238 17.04 12.95 -6.06
N PRO A 239 16.18 13.57 -5.24
CA PRO A 239 14.74 13.60 -5.46
C PRO A 239 14.31 14.04 -6.87
N GLY A 240 14.94 15.06 -7.44
CA GLY A 240 14.61 15.60 -8.77
C GLY A 240 14.99 14.68 -9.95
N LYS A 241 15.78 13.62 -9.71
CA LYS A 241 16.18 12.65 -10.76
C LYS A 241 15.62 11.27 -10.51
N ARG A 242 15.17 10.99 -9.29
CA ARG A 242 14.82 9.65 -8.83
C ARG A 242 13.73 9.01 -9.69
N HIS A 243 12.65 9.72 -9.97
CA HIS A 243 11.51 9.17 -10.70
C HIS A 243 11.92 8.65 -12.08
N GLU A 244 12.57 9.49 -12.89
CA GLU A 244 12.97 9.10 -14.25
C GLU A 244 14.05 8.00 -14.23
N THR A 245 15.02 8.10 -13.33
CA THR A 245 16.07 7.08 -13.21
C THR A 245 15.48 5.73 -12.77
N ALA A 246 14.59 5.71 -11.78
CA ALA A 246 13.95 4.49 -11.33
C ALA A 246 13.08 3.86 -12.44
N ARG A 247 12.36 4.69 -13.19
CA ARG A 247 11.56 4.25 -14.35
C ARG A 247 12.45 3.58 -15.39
N GLN A 248 13.58 4.17 -15.71
CA GLN A 248 14.55 3.60 -16.65
C GLN A 248 15.14 2.29 -16.12
N MET A 249 15.56 2.22 -14.86
CA MET A 249 16.09 1.00 -14.23
C MET A 249 15.08 -0.14 -14.28
N VAL A 250 13.80 0.14 -14.02
CA VAL A 250 12.72 -0.84 -14.11
C VAL A 250 12.50 -1.30 -15.55
N ALA A 251 12.51 -0.38 -16.52
CA ALA A 251 12.38 -0.73 -17.95
C ALA A 251 13.54 -1.62 -18.42
N GLU A 252 14.78 -1.32 -18.04
CA GLU A 252 15.96 -2.14 -18.33
C GLU A 252 15.87 -3.51 -17.67
N LEU A 253 15.39 -3.59 -16.43
CA LEU A 253 15.15 -4.86 -15.73
C LEU A 253 14.15 -5.73 -16.50
N ILE A 254 13.02 -5.15 -16.91
CA ILE A 254 11.97 -5.86 -17.66
C ILE A 254 12.53 -6.39 -18.97
N ALA A 255 13.21 -5.55 -19.74
CA ALA A 255 13.78 -5.94 -21.04
C ALA A 255 14.84 -7.04 -20.93
N ARG A 256 15.51 -7.17 -19.78
CA ARG A 256 16.56 -8.17 -19.55
C ARG A 256 16.05 -9.49 -18.99
N GLU A 257 15.04 -9.47 -18.14
CA GLU A 257 14.66 -10.63 -17.30
C GLU A 257 13.26 -11.19 -17.63
N PHE A 258 12.45 -10.41 -18.34
CA PHE A 258 11.06 -10.72 -18.64
C PHE A 258 10.68 -10.39 -20.09
#